data_2a082a6dc46f726d660dbda9f9a2789b
#
_entry.id   2a082a6dc46f726d660dbda9f9a2789b
#
_cell.length_a   1.000
_cell.length_b   1.000
_cell.length_c   1.000
_cell.angle_alpha   90.00
_cell.angle_beta   90.00
_cell.angle_gamma   90.00
#
_symmetry.space_group_name_H-M   'P 1'
#
loop_
_entity.id
_entity.type
_entity.pdbx_description
1 polymer ?
#
loop_
_entity_poly.entity_id
_entity_poly.type
_entity_poly.pdbx_seq_one_letter_code
_entity_poly.pdbx_strand_id
1 'polypeptide(L)'
;KTVKTTLGIHTCDDIDGFDVDHPDFLAQGMSADTTEYVSIHAALNGTIFFILSETGELHKYNLSKSFDFRTATYENEFALNSEINSFSFSKDGTRLFALNAEHNTMELTTFSLSSPFNTSITPTQIHIVDLSTIGIDLVDGENSSATDVEFNDDGSEMFISVFNQEGDVLERIHQFSLGKNYDVSTASHIGSVGM
;
A
#
# COMPACT_ATOMS: atom_id res chain seq x y z
N LYS A 1 4.94 -34.68 -11.84
CA LYS A 1 6.28 -34.23 -11.43
C LYS A 1 6.42 -32.78 -11.87
N THR A 2 6.15 -31.87 -10.97
CA THR A 2 6.34 -30.44 -11.19
C THR A 2 7.84 -30.20 -11.36
N VAL A 3 8.23 -29.69 -12.49
CA VAL A 3 9.62 -29.27 -12.70
C VAL A 3 9.76 -27.93 -12.00
N LYS A 4 10.34 -27.93 -10.82
CA LYS A 4 10.81 -26.68 -10.22
C LYS A 4 11.88 -26.12 -11.13
N THR A 5 11.55 -25.06 -11.85
CA THR A 5 12.54 -24.34 -12.63
C THR A 5 13.48 -23.62 -11.67
N THR A 6 14.74 -23.55 -12.01
CA THR A 6 15.84 -22.91 -11.28
C THR A 6 15.63 -21.41 -11.03
N LEU A 7 14.53 -20.83 -11.50
CA LEU A 7 14.14 -19.43 -11.31
C LEU A 7 13.10 -19.22 -10.21
N GLY A 8 12.65 -20.30 -9.53
CA GLY A 8 11.64 -20.17 -8.48
C GLY A 8 10.36 -19.50 -8.97
N ILE A 9 9.99 -19.71 -10.23
CA ILE A 9 8.68 -19.26 -10.71
C ILE A 9 7.68 -20.22 -10.10
N HIS A 10 7.06 -19.77 -9.05
CA HIS A 10 5.92 -20.43 -8.46
C HIS A 10 4.75 -20.36 -9.43
N THR A 11 3.89 -21.37 -9.43
CA THR A 11 2.60 -21.31 -10.13
C THR A 11 1.74 -20.26 -9.43
N CYS A 12 0.68 -19.76 -10.07
CA CYS A 12 -0.23 -18.80 -9.45
C CYS A 12 -0.82 -19.30 -8.11
N ASP A 13 -0.81 -20.62 -7.90
CA ASP A 13 -1.23 -21.26 -6.66
C ASP A 13 -0.19 -21.14 -5.52
N ASP A 14 1.05 -20.73 -5.85
CA ASP A 14 2.13 -20.49 -4.91
C ASP A 14 2.34 -18.98 -4.62
N ILE A 15 1.47 -18.13 -5.18
CA ILE A 15 1.46 -16.68 -4.89
C ILE A 15 0.58 -16.38 -3.66
N ASP A 16 0.04 -17.39 -3.03
CA ASP A 16 -0.63 -17.28 -1.73
C ASP A 16 0.40 -16.95 -0.64
N GLY A 17 0.84 -15.72 -0.69
CA GLY A 17 1.82 -15.19 0.24
C GLY A 17 3.27 -15.45 -0.17
N PHE A 18 4.10 -14.52 0.18
CA PHE A 18 5.52 -14.77 0.37
C PHE A 18 5.66 -16.04 1.18
N ASP A 19 6.47 -17.01 0.71
CA ASP A 19 6.82 -18.18 1.52
C ASP A 19 7.68 -17.69 2.70
N VAL A 20 7.00 -17.18 3.71
CA VAL A 20 7.61 -16.71 4.95
C VAL A 20 8.28 -17.83 5.72
N ASP A 21 7.94 -19.08 5.42
CA ASP A 21 8.58 -20.28 5.96
C ASP A 21 9.89 -20.61 5.23
N HIS A 22 10.22 -19.89 4.14
CA HIS A 22 11.50 -20.10 3.48
C HIS A 22 12.65 -19.76 4.44
N PRO A 23 13.62 -20.67 4.65
CA PRO A 23 14.69 -20.47 5.62
C PRO A 23 15.45 -19.14 5.48
N ASP A 24 15.56 -18.63 4.25
CA ASP A 24 16.24 -17.37 3.96
C ASP A 24 15.46 -16.16 4.48
N PHE A 25 14.12 -16.21 4.49
CA PHE A 25 13.29 -15.18 5.08
C PHE A 25 13.33 -15.23 6.61
N LEU A 26 13.22 -16.42 7.20
CA LEU A 26 13.31 -16.60 8.65
C LEU A 26 14.69 -16.15 9.20
N ALA A 27 15.76 -16.38 8.43
CA ALA A 27 17.09 -15.89 8.77
C ALA A 27 17.23 -14.36 8.73
N GLN A 28 16.32 -13.67 8.02
CA GLN A 28 16.29 -12.22 7.89
C GLN A 28 15.41 -11.52 8.96
N GLY A 29 14.88 -12.28 9.92
CA GLY A 29 14.04 -11.73 11.01
C GLY A 29 12.58 -11.50 10.62
N MET A 30 12.12 -12.02 9.49
CA MET A 30 10.68 -12.14 9.23
C MET A 30 10.14 -13.24 10.14
N SER A 31 9.14 -12.91 10.95
CA SER A 31 8.50 -13.87 11.82
C SER A 31 7.81 -14.95 10.99
N ALA A 32 7.97 -16.22 11.39
CA ALA A 32 7.12 -17.31 10.93
C ALA A 32 5.70 -17.23 11.53
N ASP A 33 5.33 -16.05 12.05
CA ASP A 33 4.01 -15.81 12.58
C ASP A 33 2.99 -15.84 11.43
N THR A 34 1.78 -16.24 11.74
CA THR A 34 0.64 -16.36 10.82
C THR A 34 0.12 -15.01 10.31
N THR A 35 0.96 -13.98 10.34
CA THR A 35 0.62 -12.61 9.89
C THR A 35 0.47 -12.60 8.37
N GLU A 36 -0.72 -12.32 7.89
CA GLU A 36 -0.98 -12.09 6.47
C GLU A 36 -0.49 -10.69 6.07
N TYR A 37 0.00 -10.58 4.83
CA TYR A 37 0.46 -9.32 4.27
C TYR A 37 -0.49 -8.87 3.18
N VAL A 38 -0.87 -7.61 3.20
CA VAL A 38 -1.93 -7.07 2.34
C VAL A 38 -1.43 -6.13 1.25
N SER A 39 -0.26 -5.51 1.44
CA SER A 39 0.29 -4.57 0.45
C SER A 39 1.80 -4.51 0.49
N ILE A 40 2.42 -4.20 -0.66
CA ILE A 40 3.87 -4.05 -0.82
C ILE A 40 4.21 -2.83 -1.67
N HIS A 41 5.25 -2.09 -1.29
CA HIS A 41 5.77 -0.96 -2.06
C HIS A 41 7.28 -1.03 -2.19
N ALA A 42 7.78 -0.86 -3.43
CA ALA A 42 9.21 -0.78 -3.72
C ALA A 42 9.65 0.68 -3.88
N ALA A 43 10.67 1.08 -3.15
CA ALA A 43 11.24 2.43 -3.19
C ALA A 43 12.72 2.40 -3.59
N LEU A 44 13.27 3.58 -3.92
CA LEU A 44 14.67 3.78 -4.27
C LEU A 44 15.21 2.74 -5.27
N ASN A 45 14.50 2.59 -6.40
CA ASN A 45 14.85 1.63 -7.46
C ASN A 45 14.95 0.18 -6.96
N GLY A 46 14.09 -0.21 -6.01
CA GLY A 46 14.01 -1.56 -5.49
C GLY A 46 15.12 -1.91 -4.49
N THR A 47 15.73 -0.92 -3.82
CA THR A 47 16.67 -1.16 -2.73
C THR A 47 16.02 -1.03 -1.34
N ILE A 48 14.80 -0.48 -1.28
CA ILE A 48 13.96 -0.47 -0.08
C ILE A 48 12.61 -1.10 -0.44
N PHE A 49 12.11 -1.94 0.46
CA PHE A 49 10.76 -2.49 0.39
C PHE A 49 10.02 -2.23 1.69
N PHE A 50 8.75 -1.90 1.54
CA PHE A 50 7.79 -1.83 2.62
C PHE A 50 6.72 -2.88 2.40
N ILE A 51 6.34 -3.56 3.45
CA ILE A 51 5.31 -4.60 3.44
C ILE A 51 4.35 -4.28 4.58
N LEU A 52 3.07 -4.19 4.25
CA LEU A 52 2.00 -3.93 5.21
C LEU A 52 1.37 -5.27 5.62
N SER A 53 1.29 -5.51 6.93
CA SER A 53 0.54 -6.64 7.49
C SER A 53 -0.95 -6.34 7.61
N GLU A 54 -1.79 -7.36 7.71
CA GLU A 54 -3.22 -7.24 8.01
C GLU A 54 -3.50 -6.60 9.39
N THR A 55 -2.52 -6.66 10.29
CA THR A 55 -2.58 -6.06 11.63
C THR A 55 -2.15 -4.59 11.63
N GLY A 56 -1.79 -4.04 10.47
CA GLY A 56 -1.45 -2.63 10.27
C GLY A 56 -0.01 -2.27 10.60
N GLU A 57 0.90 -3.24 10.70
CA GLU A 57 2.34 -2.96 10.82
C GLU A 57 2.97 -2.80 9.44
N LEU A 58 3.62 -1.66 9.24
CA LEU A 58 4.41 -1.38 8.05
C LEU A 58 5.87 -1.75 8.30
N HIS A 59 6.29 -2.89 7.77
CA HIS A 59 7.65 -3.42 7.89
C HIS A 59 8.55 -2.86 6.79
N LYS A 60 9.77 -2.41 7.16
CA LYS A 60 10.76 -1.90 6.23
C LYS A 60 11.93 -2.85 6.08
N TYR A 61 12.33 -3.10 4.84
CA TYR A 61 13.49 -3.92 4.46
C TYR A 61 14.42 -3.14 3.54
N ASN A 62 15.73 -3.26 3.78
CA ASN A 62 16.78 -2.80 2.87
C ASN A 62 17.33 -3.97 2.07
N LEU A 63 17.53 -3.79 0.78
CA LEU A 63 18.15 -4.78 -0.09
C LEU A 63 19.54 -4.30 -0.52
N SER A 64 20.56 -5.13 -0.32
CA SER A 64 21.91 -4.82 -0.80
C SER A 64 22.04 -4.94 -2.33
N LYS A 65 21.09 -5.63 -2.97
CA LYS A 65 20.96 -5.73 -4.41
C LYS A 65 19.52 -5.43 -4.82
N SER A 66 19.35 -4.45 -5.70
CA SER A 66 18.05 -3.99 -6.20
C SER A 66 17.17 -5.15 -6.68
N PHE A 67 15.94 -5.22 -6.19
CA PHE A 67 14.93 -6.24 -6.50
C PHE A 67 15.35 -7.69 -6.21
N ASP A 68 16.38 -7.92 -5.43
CA ASP A 68 16.79 -9.27 -5.01
C ASP A 68 16.46 -9.48 -3.51
N PHE A 69 15.28 -10.02 -3.23
CA PHE A 69 14.78 -10.26 -1.87
C PHE A 69 15.67 -11.17 -1.03
N ARG A 70 16.49 -12.01 -1.64
CA ARG A 70 17.47 -12.83 -0.92
C ARG A 70 18.54 -11.99 -0.21
N THR A 71 18.62 -10.72 -0.55
CA THR A 71 19.55 -9.75 0.05
C THR A 71 18.86 -8.79 1.01
N ALA A 72 17.60 -9.05 1.33
CA ALA A 72 16.80 -8.22 2.22
C ALA A 72 17.32 -8.30 3.66
N THR A 73 17.33 -7.17 4.32
CA THR A 73 17.62 -7.04 5.75
C THR A 73 16.53 -6.23 6.39
N TYR A 74 15.86 -6.78 7.40
CA TYR A 74 14.87 -6.06 8.18
C TYR A 74 15.51 -4.86 8.87
N GLU A 75 14.82 -3.72 8.81
CA GLU A 75 15.30 -2.49 9.46
C GLU A 75 14.43 -2.12 10.67
N ASN A 76 13.14 -1.93 10.46
CA ASN A 76 12.18 -1.53 11.49
C ASN A 76 10.74 -1.76 11.04
N GLU A 77 9.82 -1.58 11.98
CA GLU A 77 8.39 -1.51 11.72
C GLU A 77 7.81 -0.18 12.22
N PHE A 78 6.69 0.21 11.64
CA PHE A 78 5.87 1.32 12.06
C PHE A 78 4.40 0.89 12.12
N ALA A 79 3.81 0.96 13.31
CA ALA A 79 2.39 0.65 13.48
C ALA A 79 1.52 1.77 12.91
N LEU A 80 0.72 1.44 11.89
CA LEU A 80 -0.39 2.24 11.39
C LEU A 80 -1.65 1.90 12.21
N ASN A 81 -2.71 1.51 11.55
CA ASN A 81 -3.95 1.03 12.15
C ASN A 81 -4.30 -0.29 11.45
N SER A 82 -4.88 -1.24 12.16
CA SER A 82 -5.32 -2.54 11.61
C SER A 82 -6.37 -2.44 10.48
N GLU A 83 -6.97 -1.27 10.32
CA GLU A 83 -7.94 -0.98 9.24
C GLU A 83 -7.28 -0.52 7.94
N ILE A 84 -5.94 -0.30 7.94
CA ILE A 84 -5.20 0.08 6.73
C ILE A 84 -4.95 -1.14 5.87
N ASN A 85 -5.38 -1.08 4.62
CA ASN A 85 -5.24 -2.17 3.66
C ASN A 85 -4.37 -1.82 2.44
N SER A 86 -4.05 -0.55 2.23
CA SER A 86 -3.08 -0.13 1.23
C SER A 86 -2.31 1.11 1.67
N PHE A 87 -1.15 1.32 1.07
CA PHE A 87 -0.32 2.48 1.31
C PHE A 87 0.50 2.85 0.08
N SER A 88 0.88 4.11 -0.01
CA SER A 88 1.80 4.61 -1.04
C SER A 88 2.75 5.66 -0.46
N PHE A 89 3.84 5.96 -1.16
CA PHE A 89 4.75 7.04 -0.79
C PHE A 89 4.78 8.12 -1.87
N SER A 90 5.07 9.36 -1.46
CA SER A 90 5.52 10.36 -2.42
C SER A 90 6.83 9.92 -3.06
N LYS A 91 7.08 10.32 -4.31
CA LYS A 91 8.30 9.95 -5.04
C LYS A 91 9.59 10.32 -4.31
N ASP A 92 9.57 11.41 -3.57
CA ASP A 92 10.71 11.87 -2.76
C ASP A 92 10.80 11.17 -1.39
N GLY A 93 9.83 10.31 -1.06
CA GLY A 93 9.77 9.54 0.18
C GLY A 93 9.53 10.37 1.44
N THR A 94 9.11 11.63 1.32
CA THR A 94 8.86 12.50 2.48
C THR A 94 7.45 12.40 3.02
N ARG A 95 6.55 11.74 2.29
CA ARG A 95 5.15 11.48 2.69
C ARG A 95 4.80 10.01 2.55
N LEU A 96 4.03 9.52 3.50
CA LEU A 96 3.37 8.22 3.48
C LEU A 96 1.86 8.47 3.46
N PHE A 97 1.17 7.77 2.58
CA PHE A 97 -0.28 7.76 2.45
C PHE A 97 -0.79 6.38 2.87
N ALA A 98 -1.71 6.33 3.81
CA ALA A 98 -2.28 5.08 4.31
C ALA A 98 -3.79 5.09 4.09
N LEU A 99 -4.29 4.11 3.36
CA LEU A 99 -5.67 3.97 2.96
C LEU A 99 -6.40 3.02 3.90
N ASN A 100 -7.38 3.56 4.62
CA ASN A 100 -8.36 2.79 5.36
C ASN A 100 -9.54 2.47 4.44
N ALA A 101 -9.93 1.21 4.37
CA ALA A 101 -11.00 0.72 3.49
C ALA A 101 -12.17 0.07 4.23
N GLU A 102 -12.31 0.28 5.52
CA GLU A 102 -13.47 -0.25 6.23
C GLU A 102 -14.79 0.32 5.71
N HIS A 103 -15.80 -0.54 5.63
CA HIS A 103 -17.09 -0.38 4.95
C HIS A 103 -17.85 0.94 5.18
N ASN A 104 -17.53 1.69 6.22
CA ASN A 104 -18.23 2.93 6.54
C ASN A 104 -17.31 4.15 6.69
N THR A 105 -16.01 3.96 6.59
CA THR A 105 -15.02 5.03 6.77
C THR A 105 -13.86 4.83 5.79
N MET A 106 -14.07 5.18 4.52
CA MET A 106 -12.95 5.22 3.58
C MET A 106 -12.16 6.51 3.79
N GLU A 107 -11.04 6.40 4.45
CA GLU A 107 -10.19 7.54 4.80
C GLU A 107 -8.79 7.38 4.22
N LEU A 108 -8.25 8.47 3.71
CA LEU A 108 -6.84 8.56 3.32
C LEU A 108 -6.08 9.41 4.34
N THR A 109 -5.24 8.76 5.12
CA THR A 109 -4.37 9.41 6.09
C THR A 109 -3.02 9.72 5.48
N THR A 110 -2.56 10.96 5.62
CA THR A 110 -1.23 11.40 5.18
C THR A 110 -0.32 11.63 6.37
N PHE A 111 0.87 11.05 6.30
CA PHE A 111 1.95 11.26 7.27
C PHE A 111 3.13 11.99 6.63
N SER A 112 3.78 12.84 7.40
CA SER A 112 5.07 13.44 7.08
C SER A 112 6.18 12.63 7.72
N LEU A 113 7.23 12.33 6.95
CA LEU A 113 8.42 11.65 7.43
C LEU A 113 9.54 12.67 7.69
N SER A 114 10.36 12.43 8.73
CA SER A 114 11.48 13.30 9.11
C SER A 114 12.62 13.34 8.08
N SER A 115 12.73 12.29 7.28
CA SER A 115 13.61 12.17 6.12
C SER A 115 13.07 11.11 5.16
N PRO A 116 13.49 11.09 3.89
CA PRO A 116 12.97 10.18 2.88
C PRO A 116 12.94 8.71 3.31
N PHE A 117 11.76 8.10 3.22
CA PHE A 117 11.51 6.68 3.53
C PHE A 117 11.95 6.24 4.94
N ASN A 118 12.04 7.18 5.88
CA ASN A 118 12.46 6.90 7.25
C ASN A 118 11.24 6.70 8.17
N THR A 119 10.95 5.45 8.46
CA THR A 119 9.90 5.02 9.40
C THR A 119 10.44 4.69 10.80
N SER A 120 11.77 4.78 11.02
CA SER A 120 12.39 4.56 12.35
C SER A 120 12.08 5.69 13.34
N ILE A 121 11.79 6.88 12.82
CA ILE A 121 11.26 7.99 13.60
C ILE A 121 9.77 8.06 13.31
N THR A 122 8.95 7.99 14.34
CA THR A 122 7.48 8.00 14.22
C THR A 122 7.01 9.09 13.25
N PRO A 123 6.40 8.72 12.12
CA PRO A 123 5.83 9.66 11.17
C PRO A 123 4.76 10.55 11.83
N THR A 124 4.68 11.79 11.39
CA THR A 124 3.71 12.75 11.92
C THR A 124 2.48 12.78 11.03
N GLN A 125 1.32 12.42 11.54
CA GLN A 125 0.05 12.57 10.83
C GLN A 125 -0.23 14.05 10.57
N ILE A 126 -0.52 14.39 9.31
CA ILE A 126 -0.77 15.78 8.87
C ILE A 126 -2.17 16.01 8.33
N HIS A 127 -2.77 15.00 7.68
CA HIS A 127 -4.12 15.07 7.13
C HIS A 127 -4.84 13.75 7.26
N ILE A 128 -6.17 13.82 7.43
CA ILE A 128 -7.12 12.73 7.14
C ILE A 128 -8.15 13.30 6.19
N VAL A 129 -8.43 12.59 5.11
CA VAL A 129 -9.46 12.95 4.12
C VAL A 129 -10.45 11.81 4.02
N ASP A 130 -11.70 12.08 4.36
CA ASP A 130 -12.82 11.19 4.06
C ASP A 130 -13.06 11.22 2.55
N LEU A 131 -12.92 10.07 1.89
CA LEU A 131 -13.00 9.94 0.43
C LEU A 131 -14.38 10.28 -0.12
N SER A 132 -15.44 10.16 0.67
CA SER A 132 -16.80 10.57 0.28
C SER A 132 -16.88 12.08 0.05
N THR A 133 -16.10 12.87 0.80
CA THR A 133 -16.08 14.33 0.70
C THR A 133 -15.40 14.84 -0.57
N ILE A 134 -14.60 14.00 -1.21
CA ILE A 134 -13.88 14.34 -2.45
C ILE A 134 -14.49 13.69 -3.70
N GLY A 135 -15.67 13.05 -3.57
CA GLY A 135 -16.46 12.55 -4.71
C GLY A 135 -16.27 11.06 -5.02
N ILE A 136 -15.83 10.27 -4.07
CA ILE A 136 -16.03 8.82 -4.10
C ILE A 136 -17.39 8.56 -3.44
N ASP A 137 -18.43 8.47 -4.26
CA ASP A 137 -19.74 8.05 -3.78
C ASP A 137 -19.65 6.58 -3.38
N LEU A 138 -19.82 6.33 -2.09
CA LEU A 138 -20.13 4.98 -1.59
C LEU A 138 -21.56 4.71 -2.08
N VAL A 139 -21.67 4.06 -3.24
CA VAL A 139 -22.98 3.70 -3.78
C VAL A 139 -23.67 2.81 -2.78
N ASP A 140 -24.87 3.22 -2.39
CA ASP A 140 -25.80 2.59 -1.46
C ASP A 140 -25.58 1.08 -1.26
N GLY A 141 -24.86 0.72 -0.23
CA GLY A 141 -24.59 -0.67 0.09
C GLY A 141 -23.33 -0.83 0.91
N GLU A 142 -23.45 -1.60 1.93
CA GLU A 142 -22.46 -1.85 2.99
C GLU A 142 -21.18 -2.57 2.53
N ASN A 143 -20.87 -2.64 1.21
CA ASN A 143 -19.84 -3.52 0.65
C ASN A 143 -18.88 -2.85 -0.34
N SER A 144 -18.78 -1.52 -0.38
CA SER A 144 -17.76 -0.84 -1.17
C SER A 144 -16.50 -0.60 -0.34
N SER A 145 -15.33 -0.85 -0.92
CA SER A 145 -14.05 -0.71 -0.24
C SER A 145 -13.02 -0.12 -1.20
N ALA A 146 -12.29 0.89 -0.76
CA ALA A 146 -11.13 1.36 -1.50
C ALA A 146 -9.98 0.37 -1.31
N THR A 147 -9.35 -0.06 -2.40
CA THR A 147 -8.39 -1.15 -2.38
C THR A 147 -6.95 -0.72 -2.60
N ASP A 148 -6.74 0.43 -3.26
CA ASP A 148 -5.40 0.92 -3.52
C ASP A 148 -5.37 2.43 -3.76
N VAL A 149 -4.23 3.06 -3.49
CA VAL A 149 -3.96 4.47 -3.74
C VAL A 149 -2.60 4.67 -4.38
N GLU A 150 -2.57 5.37 -5.51
CA GLU A 150 -1.35 5.69 -6.22
C GLU A 150 -1.31 7.14 -6.68
N PHE A 151 -0.10 7.66 -6.89
CA PHE A 151 0.14 9.02 -7.37
C PHE A 151 0.99 8.99 -8.63
N ASN A 152 0.79 9.99 -9.50
CA ASN A 152 1.74 10.22 -10.56
C ASN A 152 3.08 10.75 -10.01
N ASP A 153 4.10 10.78 -10.85
CA ASP A 153 5.50 11.07 -10.47
C ASP A 153 5.71 12.40 -9.74
N ASP A 154 4.92 13.42 -10.06
CA ASP A 154 5.05 14.74 -9.45
C ASP A 154 4.01 15.00 -8.35
N GLY A 155 3.10 14.05 -8.13
CA GLY A 155 2.05 14.13 -7.12
C GLY A 155 0.96 15.16 -7.45
N SER A 156 0.82 15.55 -8.71
CA SER A 156 -0.27 16.43 -9.16
C SER A 156 -1.58 15.67 -9.39
N GLU A 157 -1.52 14.35 -9.50
CA GLU A 157 -2.67 13.47 -9.68
C GLU A 157 -2.62 12.30 -8.71
N MET A 158 -3.80 11.88 -8.27
CA MET A 158 -4.02 10.72 -7.40
C MET A 158 -5.04 9.79 -8.04
N PHE A 159 -4.82 8.49 -7.89
CA PHE A 159 -5.70 7.43 -8.36
C PHE A 159 -6.10 6.56 -7.18
N ILE A 160 -7.39 6.24 -7.08
CA ILE A 160 -7.92 5.35 -6.04
C ILE A 160 -8.77 4.29 -6.71
N SER A 161 -8.45 3.03 -6.47
CA SER A 161 -9.28 1.91 -6.89
C SER A 161 -10.32 1.60 -5.83
N VAL A 162 -11.56 1.35 -6.28
CA VAL A 162 -12.70 1.02 -5.42
C VAL A 162 -13.33 -0.26 -5.93
N PHE A 163 -13.48 -1.22 -5.02
CA PHE A 163 -14.15 -2.49 -5.26
C PHE A 163 -15.56 -2.47 -4.66
N ASN A 164 -16.53 -3.08 -5.33
CA ASN A 164 -17.88 -3.28 -4.81
C ASN A 164 -18.26 -4.76 -4.86
N GLN A 165 -18.64 -5.34 -3.73
CA GLN A 165 -19.00 -6.75 -3.62
C GLN A 165 -20.40 -7.10 -4.15
N GLU A 166 -21.28 -6.12 -4.32
CA GLU A 166 -22.65 -6.36 -4.80
C GLU A 166 -22.75 -6.17 -6.31
N GLY A 167 -22.15 -7.03 -7.08
CA GLY A 167 -22.37 -7.51 -8.45
C GLY A 167 -22.87 -6.60 -9.58
N ASP A 168 -23.47 -5.49 -9.29
CA ASP A 168 -24.09 -4.58 -10.29
C ASP A 168 -23.39 -3.22 -10.43
N VAL A 169 -22.43 -2.91 -9.57
CA VAL A 169 -21.65 -1.67 -9.68
C VAL A 169 -20.21 -2.03 -9.99
N LEU A 170 -19.74 -1.54 -11.11
CA LEU A 170 -18.42 -1.79 -11.67
C LEU A 170 -17.33 -1.35 -10.69
N GLU A 171 -16.33 -2.22 -10.50
CA GLU A 171 -15.03 -1.81 -9.98
C GLU A 171 -14.57 -0.55 -10.73
N ARG A 172 -14.07 0.43 -10.00
CA ARG A 172 -13.71 1.73 -10.58
C ARG A 172 -12.34 2.18 -10.13
N ILE A 173 -11.65 2.81 -11.05
CA ILE A 173 -10.50 3.66 -10.71
C ILE A 173 -10.96 5.10 -10.80
N HIS A 174 -10.87 5.83 -9.69
CA HIS A 174 -11.15 7.25 -9.61
C HIS A 174 -9.86 8.05 -9.78
N GLN A 175 -9.93 9.13 -10.58
CA GLN A 175 -8.81 10.05 -10.81
C GLN A 175 -9.13 11.40 -10.18
N PHE A 176 -8.13 11.97 -9.50
CA PHE A 176 -8.19 13.28 -8.86
C PHE A 176 -7.02 14.15 -9.32
N SER A 177 -7.28 15.46 -9.53
CA SER A 177 -6.21 16.45 -9.55
C SER A 177 -5.96 16.99 -8.16
N LEU A 178 -4.69 17.26 -7.84
CA LEU A 178 -4.29 17.89 -6.59
C LEU A 178 -3.88 19.35 -6.86
N GLY A 179 -4.51 20.29 -6.17
CA GLY A 179 -4.18 21.72 -6.28
C GLY A 179 -2.78 22.06 -5.78
N LYS A 180 -2.19 21.17 -4.99
CA LYS A 180 -0.82 21.19 -4.53
C LYS A 180 -0.29 19.77 -4.48
N ASN A 181 0.88 19.55 -5.06
CA ASN A 181 1.49 18.22 -5.21
C ASN A 181 1.53 17.45 -3.89
N TYR A 182 1.01 16.22 -3.91
CA TYR A 182 0.90 15.33 -2.73
C TYR A 182 0.10 15.90 -1.55
N ASP A 183 -0.74 16.91 -1.77
CA ASP A 183 -1.63 17.45 -0.74
C ASP A 183 -3.07 17.01 -1.01
N VAL A 184 -3.41 15.85 -0.43
CA VAL A 184 -4.73 15.19 -0.65
C VAL A 184 -5.91 16.05 -0.17
N SER A 185 -5.68 17.03 0.73
CA SER A 185 -6.73 17.97 1.15
C SER A 185 -7.17 18.92 0.03
N THR A 186 -6.40 18.98 -1.07
CA THR A 186 -6.70 19.81 -2.26
C THR A 186 -7.25 18.99 -3.43
N ALA A 187 -7.65 17.73 -3.18
CA ALA A 187 -8.12 16.83 -4.22
C ALA A 187 -9.43 17.31 -4.85
N SER A 188 -9.49 17.20 -6.16
CA SER A 188 -10.69 17.46 -6.95
C SER A 188 -10.92 16.31 -7.92
N HIS A 189 -12.09 15.66 -7.82
CA HIS A 189 -12.44 14.53 -8.67
C HIS A 189 -12.50 14.93 -10.13
N ILE A 190 -11.78 14.23 -11.01
CA ILE A 190 -11.78 14.45 -12.46
C ILE A 190 -12.78 13.51 -13.14
N GLY A 191 -12.80 12.26 -12.73
CA GLY A 191 -13.64 11.22 -13.29
C GLY A 191 -13.29 9.83 -12.83
N SER A 192 -14.00 8.84 -13.33
CA SER A 192 -13.72 7.43 -13.04
C SER A 192 -13.87 6.55 -14.26
N VAL A 193 -13.17 5.44 -14.31
CA VAL A 193 -13.31 4.39 -15.31
C VAL A 193 -13.70 3.08 -14.62
N GLY A 194 -14.75 2.41 -15.17
CA GLY A 194 -15.14 1.07 -14.76
C GLY A 194 -14.29 0.00 -15.44
N MET A 195 -14.04 -1.10 -14.75
CA MET A 195 -13.33 -2.28 -15.27
C MET A 195 -14.32 -3.39 -15.63
#